data_8379a4e7024a5582522d2ed9dde4e141
#
_entry.id   8379a4e7024a5582522d2ed9dde4e141
#
_cell.length_a   1.000
_cell.length_b   1.000
_cell.length_c   1.000
_cell.angle_alpha   90.00
_cell.angle_beta   90.00
_cell.angle_gamma   90.00
#
_symmetry.space_group_name_H-M   'P 1'
#
loop_
_entity.id
_entity.type
_entity.pdbx_description
1 polymer ?
#
loop_
_entity_poly.entity_id
_entity_poly.type
_entity_poly.pdbx_seq_one_letter_code
_entity_poly.pdbx_strand_id
1 'polypeptide(L)'
;MKGLEGDMRMSQRNKIQRLLRKGALVTCLSLSVVCSSLSAVTAYAGPADDPAAAAPVIGPGGPGTTTDNAAAGTDTNANAGQQADNSYYNQTLSNPVVNPVDKYSYSQMVNDISALASRYPGTVTVKSIGKSADGRDIYDVIVGNPNASKKILFQGAIHAREYIVVPLMMQQLEYLAAGFTNNGTYMTQPLSNILGQVAFHFVPMLNPDGVTISQMGENGIQSEELRQTMQAAYAADKASSRTTVSYEEYMRRWKANARGVDLNYNFAANWEGINVSLTHPSANGYKGTNPLSEPESQAIANLIQGTGFNAVINYHAMGNVIYWDTQNNQKAAESKALANAVHALNGYSVLGSKGVGGLKDWLQQAAGIPGITIEVGRSTCPVSFSEYPAIWNQNKAVPATLGYYVATH
;
A
#
# COMPACT_ATOMS: atom_id res chain seq x y z
N MET A 1 62.54 -7.59 12.96
CA MET A 1 61.29 -8.02 12.35
C MET A 1 60.50 -6.82 11.84
N LYS A 2 60.96 -6.14 10.79
CA LYS A 2 60.27 -5.02 10.11
C LYS A 2 60.54 -5.05 8.60
N GLY A 3 60.45 -6.20 7.96
CA GLY A 3 60.81 -6.36 6.53
C GLY A 3 59.84 -7.22 5.72
N LEU A 4 58.80 -7.81 6.30
CA LEU A 4 57.91 -8.77 5.60
C LEU A 4 56.46 -8.31 5.34
N GLU A 5 56.08 -7.16 5.86
CA GLU A 5 54.72 -6.62 5.59
C GLU A 5 54.62 -5.67 4.38
N GLY A 6 55.76 -5.21 3.85
CA GLY A 6 55.81 -4.32 2.69
C GLY A 6 55.61 -5.03 1.36
N ASP A 7 55.98 -6.28 1.24
CA ASP A 7 55.97 -6.99 -0.04
C ASP A 7 54.61 -7.63 -0.41
N MET A 8 53.75 -7.91 0.58
CA MET A 8 52.40 -8.45 0.30
C MET A 8 51.43 -7.42 -0.18
N ARG A 9 51.57 -6.16 0.13
CA ARG A 9 50.68 -5.07 -0.33
C ARG A 9 50.99 -4.61 -1.75
N MET A 10 52.21 -4.79 -2.25
CA MET A 10 52.55 -4.47 -3.65
C MET A 10 52.13 -5.54 -4.64
N SER A 11 52.08 -6.81 -4.21
CA SER A 11 51.61 -7.92 -5.06
C SER A 11 50.10 -7.87 -5.40
N GLN A 12 49.27 -7.39 -4.48
CA GLN A 12 47.82 -7.26 -4.73
C GLN A 12 47.49 -6.06 -5.62
N ARG A 13 48.17 -4.94 -5.53
CA ARG A 13 47.99 -3.78 -6.41
C ARG A 13 48.30 -4.08 -7.88
N ASN A 14 49.30 -4.89 -8.14
CA ASN A 14 49.70 -5.27 -9.50
C ASN A 14 48.74 -6.30 -10.15
N LYS A 15 48.02 -7.10 -9.36
CA LYS A 15 46.97 -8.00 -9.89
C LYS A 15 45.73 -7.25 -10.32
N ILE A 16 45.33 -6.21 -9.61
CA ILE A 16 44.12 -5.40 -9.94
C ILE A 16 44.37 -4.54 -11.20
N GLN A 17 45.59 -4.01 -11.39
CA GLN A 17 45.90 -3.26 -12.62
C GLN A 17 46.04 -4.11 -13.87
N ARG A 18 46.34 -5.41 -13.76
CA ARG A 18 46.35 -6.34 -14.91
C ARG A 18 44.95 -6.78 -15.36
N LEU A 19 43.95 -6.74 -14.48
CA LEU A 19 42.56 -7.09 -14.81
C LEU A 19 41.84 -5.93 -15.53
N LEU A 20 42.24 -4.68 -15.30
CA LEU A 20 41.66 -3.50 -15.93
C LEU A 20 42.20 -3.21 -17.35
N ARG A 21 43.25 -3.89 -17.79
CA ARG A 21 43.84 -3.71 -19.14
C ARG A 21 43.42 -4.77 -20.18
N LYS A 22 42.55 -5.72 -19.85
CA LYS A 22 42.05 -6.74 -20.79
C LYS A 22 40.61 -6.60 -21.20
N GLY A 23 39.97 -5.47 -20.90
CA GLY A 23 38.56 -5.18 -21.19
C GLY A 23 38.33 -4.07 -22.23
N ALA A 24 39.21 -3.90 -23.20
CA ALA A 24 38.97 -2.96 -24.31
C ALA A 24 39.54 -3.55 -25.58
N LEU A 25 38.73 -4.15 -26.38
CA LEU A 25 38.67 -4.16 -27.85
C LEU A 25 37.87 -5.37 -28.37
N VAL A 26 36.61 -5.20 -28.76
CA VAL A 26 36.07 -5.84 -29.94
C VAL A 26 35.08 -4.85 -30.58
N THR A 27 35.48 -4.42 -31.74
CA THR A 27 34.81 -3.51 -32.65
C THR A 27 33.68 -4.16 -33.44
N CYS A 28 32.73 -3.33 -33.84
CA CYS A 28 31.72 -3.43 -34.89
C CYS A 28 31.93 -4.51 -35.97
N LEU A 29 30.85 -5.21 -36.30
CA LEU A 29 30.51 -5.48 -37.70
C LEU A 29 28.98 -5.54 -37.85
N SER A 30 28.50 -4.66 -38.70
CA SER A 30 27.14 -4.56 -39.24
C SER A 30 26.82 -5.71 -40.16
N LEU A 31 25.62 -6.28 -40.05
CA LEU A 31 24.97 -6.91 -41.21
C LEU A 31 23.46 -6.66 -41.15
N SER A 32 23.00 -5.90 -42.10
CA SER A 32 21.62 -5.64 -42.45
C SER A 32 21.01 -6.90 -43.07
N VAL A 33 19.87 -7.36 -42.54
CA VAL A 33 18.92 -8.17 -43.32
C VAL A 33 17.55 -7.56 -43.18
N VAL A 34 17.08 -6.96 -44.24
CA VAL A 34 15.71 -6.52 -44.44
C VAL A 34 14.84 -7.76 -44.68
N CYS A 35 13.85 -7.99 -43.85
CA CYS A 35 12.73 -8.85 -44.21
C CYS A 35 11.44 -8.19 -43.76
N SER A 36 10.73 -7.63 -44.73
CA SER A 36 9.40 -7.06 -44.63
C SER A 36 8.36 -8.18 -44.40
N SER A 37 7.67 -8.14 -43.28
CA SER A 37 6.35 -8.74 -43.14
C SER A 37 5.44 -7.74 -42.42
N LEU A 38 4.55 -7.14 -43.20
CA LEU A 38 3.40 -6.41 -42.65
C LEU A 38 2.55 -7.42 -41.86
N SER A 39 2.53 -7.26 -40.56
CA SER A 39 1.48 -7.81 -39.71
C SER A 39 0.74 -6.63 -39.14
N ALA A 40 -0.56 -6.58 -39.37
CA ALA A 40 -1.47 -5.59 -38.88
C ALA A 40 -1.36 -5.48 -37.35
N VAL A 41 -0.83 -4.37 -36.87
CA VAL A 41 -0.89 -4.01 -35.46
C VAL A 41 -2.32 -3.52 -35.23
N THR A 42 -3.18 -4.41 -34.74
CA THR A 42 -4.37 -3.99 -34.00
C THR A 42 -3.83 -3.23 -32.79
N ALA A 43 -4.06 -1.92 -32.78
CA ALA A 43 -3.83 -1.08 -31.62
C ALA A 43 -4.68 -1.61 -30.46
N TYR A 44 -4.08 -2.38 -29.58
CA TYR A 44 -4.65 -2.67 -28.27
C TYR A 44 -4.47 -1.40 -27.46
N ALA A 45 -5.55 -0.65 -27.32
CA ALA A 45 -5.62 0.40 -26.31
C ALA A 45 -5.25 -0.27 -24.97
N GLY A 46 -4.12 0.11 -24.39
CA GLY A 46 -3.77 -0.30 -23.04
C GLY A 46 -4.91 0.07 -22.10
N PRO A 47 -5.05 -0.62 -20.96
CA PRO A 47 -6.00 -0.18 -19.97
C PRO A 47 -5.60 1.21 -19.51
N ALA A 48 -6.13 2.21 -20.18
CA ALA A 48 -6.38 3.49 -19.57
C ALA A 48 -7.33 3.16 -18.45
N ASP A 49 -7.06 3.76 -17.31
CA ASP A 49 -8.02 3.85 -16.23
C ASP A 49 -7.87 2.81 -15.12
N ASP A 50 -7.70 3.41 -14.00
CA ASP A 50 -7.92 2.95 -12.65
C ASP A 50 -9.07 1.91 -12.64
N PRO A 51 -8.85 0.63 -12.28
CA PRO A 51 -9.93 -0.35 -12.20
C PRO A 51 -11.02 0.03 -11.19
N ALA A 52 -10.83 1.08 -10.41
CA ALA A 52 -11.83 1.66 -9.52
C ALA A 52 -12.83 2.59 -10.26
N ALA A 53 -12.60 2.95 -11.53
CA ALA A 53 -13.48 3.86 -12.26
C ALA A 53 -14.64 3.17 -13.02
N ALA A 54 -14.68 1.84 -13.05
CA ALA A 54 -15.69 1.08 -13.78
C ALA A 54 -16.48 0.12 -12.88
N ALA A 55 -17.22 0.65 -11.90
CA ALA A 55 -18.33 -0.08 -11.31
C ALA A 55 -19.58 0.18 -12.16
N PRO A 56 -20.30 -0.84 -12.67
CA PRO A 56 -21.53 -0.62 -13.42
C PRO A 56 -22.61 -0.05 -12.50
N VAL A 57 -23.18 1.08 -12.92
CA VAL A 57 -24.40 1.63 -12.33
C VAL A 57 -25.54 0.67 -12.66
N ILE A 58 -26.02 -0.08 -11.68
CA ILE A 58 -27.24 -0.88 -11.81
C ILE A 58 -28.42 0.06 -11.58
N GLY A 59 -29.09 0.45 -12.67
CA GLY A 59 -30.40 1.09 -12.61
C GLY A 59 -31.49 0.07 -12.33
N PRO A 60 -32.67 0.47 -11.74
CA PRO A 60 -33.74 -0.45 -11.40
C PRO A 60 -34.58 -0.80 -12.65
N GLY A 61 -34.58 -2.07 -13.03
CA GLY A 61 -35.44 -2.61 -14.09
C GLY A 61 -35.92 -4.00 -13.72
N GLY A 62 -37.27 -4.17 -13.71
CA GLY A 62 -38.03 -5.29 -13.21
C GLY A 62 -37.94 -6.62 -14.01
N PRO A 63 -38.81 -7.62 -13.74
CA PRO A 63 -38.47 -9.03 -13.72
C PRO A 63 -38.62 -9.73 -15.08
N GLY A 64 -37.65 -10.56 -15.44
CA GLY A 64 -37.72 -11.49 -16.56
C GLY A 64 -37.13 -12.84 -16.20
N THR A 65 -37.99 -13.83 -16.13
CA THR A 65 -37.73 -15.25 -15.91
C THR A 65 -36.91 -15.89 -17.03
N THR A 66 -35.82 -16.57 -16.75
CA THR A 66 -35.46 -17.82 -17.42
C THR A 66 -34.57 -18.68 -16.50
N THR A 67 -35.02 -19.91 -16.39
CA THR A 67 -34.39 -21.05 -15.72
C THR A 67 -33.16 -21.54 -16.50
N ASP A 68 -32.01 -21.72 -15.83
CA ASP A 68 -31.06 -22.77 -16.20
C ASP A 68 -30.34 -23.30 -14.98
N ASN A 69 -30.52 -24.60 -14.78
CA ASN A 69 -29.93 -25.44 -13.75
C ASN A 69 -28.44 -25.67 -14.03
N ALA A 70 -27.57 -25.29 -13.12
CA ALA A 70 -26.25 -25.89 -13.01
C ALA A 70 -25.96 -26.21 -11.52
N ALA A 71 -25.62 -27.46 -11.29
CA ALA A 71 -25.53 -28.12 -10.00
C ALA A 71 -24.63 -27.38 -8.98
N ALA A 72 -25.20 -27.00 -7.86
CA ALA A 72 -24.49 -26.56 -6.68
C ALA A 72 -23.95 -27.78 -5.95
N GLY A 73 -22.65 -27.94 -5.92
CA GLY A 73 -21.95 -28.80 -4.97
C GLY A 73 -22.12 -28.22 -3.58
N THR A 74 -22.85 -28.91 -2.73
CA THR A 74 -23.04 -28.57 -1.32
C THR A 74 -21.79 -28.94 -0.53
N ASP A 75 -20.87 -28.00 -0.37
CA ASP A 75 -19.87 -28.08 0.70
C ASP A 75 -20.52 -27.63 2.00
N THR A 76 -21.13 -28.59 2.70
CA THR A 76 -21.57 -28.43 4.07
C THR A 76 -20.38 -28.56 5.01
N ASN A 77 -19.67 -27.46 5.21
CA ASN A 77 -18.90 -27.21 6.43
C ASN A 77 -19.23 -25.79 6.92
N ALA A 78 -20.48 -25.64 7.29
CA ALA A 78 -20.97 -24.47 7.99
C ALA A 78 -20.43 -24.54 9.43
N ASN A 79 -19.31 -23.88 9.68
CA ASN A 79 -19.06 -23.35 11.01
C ASN A 79 -20.09 -22.24 11.20
N ALA A 80 -21.27 -22.59 11.72
CA ALA A 80 -22.38 -21.69 11.97
C ALA A 80 -21.88 -20.55 12.87
N GLY A 81 -21.85 -19.34 12.31
CA GLY A 81 -21.26 -18.14 12.81
C GLY A 81 -21.62 -17.85 14.27
N GLN A 82 -20.63 -17.86 15.13
CA GLN A 82 -20.61 -16.92 16.23
C GLN A 82 -20.50 -15.53 15.58
N GLN A 83 -21.62 -14.81 15.57
CA GLN A 83 -21.64 -13.40 15.19
C GLN A 83 -20.63 -12.69 16.09
N ALA A 84 -19.57 -12.13 15.48
CA ALA A 84 -18.50 -11.50 16.22
C ALA A 84 -19.09 -10.49 17.20
N ASP A 85 -18.78 -10.62 18.49
CA ASP A 85 -19.14 -9.61 19.48
C ASP A 85 -18.25 -8.38 19.22
N ASN A 86 -18.77 -7.45 18.43
CA ASN A 86 -18.16 -6.16 18.10
C ASN A 86 -18.65 -5.05 19.05
N SER A 87 -19.25 -5.38 20.19
CA SER A 87 -19.86 -4.42 21.10
C SER A 87 -18.88 -3.33 21.54
N TYR A 88 -17.61 -3.67 21.76
CA TYR A 88 -16.55 -2.71 22.06
C TYR A 88 -16.39 -1.67 20.94
N TYR A 89 -16.40 -2.07 19.68
CA TYR A 89 -16.25 -1.14 18.53
C TYR A 89 -17.49 -0.29 18.25
N ASN A 90 -18.61 -0.55 18.92
CA ASN A 90 -19.81 0.29 18.85
C ASN A 90 -19.84 1.38 19.91
N GLN A 91 -18.87 1.38 20.84
CA GLN A 91 -18.72 2.44 21.85
C GLN A 91 -17.94 3.61 21.26
N THR A 92 -18.27 4.81 21.70
CA THR A 92 -17.43 5.99 21.47
C THR A 92 -16.39 6.05 22.57
N LEU A 93 -15.12 6.20 22.19
CA LEU A 93 -14.06 6.40 23.18
C LEU A 93 -14.28 7.70 23.95
N SER A 94 -14.06 7.66 25.25
CA SER A 94 -14.07 8.85 26.08
C SER A 94 -12.79 9.65 25.84
N ASN A 95 -12.92 10.91 25.43
CA ASN A 95 -11.78 11.79 25.14
C ASN A 95 -10.77 11.18 24.12
N PRO A 96 -11.15 10.84 22.90
CA PRO A 96 -10.21 10.30 21.94
C PRO A 96 -9.09 11.29 21.61
N VAL A 97 -7.89 10.75 21.31
CA VAL A 97 -6.76 11.53 20.77
C VAL A 97 -7.02 11.82 19.30
N VAL A 98 -7.40 10.78 18.56
CA VAL A 98 -7.63 10.88 17.13
C VAL A 98 -9.02 11.43 16.85
N ASN A 99 -9.04 12.59 16.21
CA ASN A 99 -10.27 13.22 15.74
C ASN A 99 -10.27 13.24 14.20
N PRO A 100 -10.97 12.31 13.53
CA PRO A 100 -11.03 12.26 12.07
C PRO A 100 -11.64 13.53 11.49
N VAL A 101 -10.92 14.15 10.55
CA VAL A 101 -11.34 15.35 9.83
C VAL A 101 -11.03 15.22 8.35
N ASP A 102 -11.67 16.05 7.52
CA ASP A 102 -11.29 16.17 6.12
C ASP A 102 -9.84 16.66 6.00
N LYS A 103 -9.12 16.12 5.02
CA LYS A 103 -7.70 16.43 4.77
C LYS A 103 -6.83 16.27 6.02
N TYR A 104 -7.04 15.16 6.75
CA TYR A 104 -6.21 14.80 7.91
C TYR A 104 -4.73 14.87 7.54
N SER A 105 -4.04 15.90 8.02
CA SER A 105 -2.71 16.28 7.54
C SER A 105 -1.57 15.45 8.14
N TYR A 106 -0.40 15.48 7.49
CA TYR A 106 0.82 14.86 8.04
C TYR A 106 1.16 15.41 9.44
N SER A 107 1.09 16.73 9.66
CA SER A 107 1.38 17.32 10.96
C SER A 107 0.38 16.90 12.03
N GLN A 108 -0.90 16.77 11.68
CA GLN A 108 -1.91 16.26 12.61
C GLN A 108 -1.62 14.81 12.96
N MET A 109 -1.33 13.95 11.98
CA MET A 109 -0.94 12.57 12.22
C MET A 109 0.25 12.46 13.18
N VAL A 110 1.31 13.24 12.97
CA VAL A 110 2.50 13.22 13.83
C VAL A 110 2.17 13.64 15.28
N ASN A 111 1.35 14.68 15.45
CA ASN A 111 0.91 15.11 16.76
C ASN A 111 0.08 14.03 17.47
N ASP A 112 -0.85 13.42 16.75
CA ASP A 112 -1.70 12.37 17.29
C ASP A 112 -0.89 11.10 17.62
N ILE A 113 0.09 10.71 16.80
CA ILE A 113 1.04 9.62 17.10
C ILE A 113 1.79 9.88 18.42
N SER A 114 2.30 11.10 18.61
CA SER A 114 3.00 11.48 19.85
C SER A 114 2.06 11.44 21.06
N ALA A 115 0.85 11.94 20.91
CA ALA A 115 -0.16 11.93 21.96
C ALA A 115 -0.61 10.51 22.33
N LEU A 116 -0.78 9.62 21.33
CA LEU A 116 -1.11 8.20 21.53
C LEU A 116 -0.01 7.45 22.27
N ALA A 117 1.26 7.66 21.89
CA ALA A 117 2.40 7.06 22.59
C ALA A 117 2.47 7.53 24.08
N SER A 118 2.15 8.80 24.32
CA SER A 118 2.10 9.37 25.68
C SER A 118 0.90 8.84 26.49
N ARG A 119 -0.23 8.62 25.84
CA ARG A 119 -1.47 8.17 26.49
C ARG A 119 -1.47 6.67 26.82
N TYR A 120 -0.84 5.86 25.96
CA TYR A 120 -0.81 4.41 26.06
C TYR A 120 0.61 3.87 26.20
N PRO A 121 1.35 4.29 27.27
CA PRO A 121 2.74 3.91 27.46
C PRO A 121 2.84 2.38 27.62
N GLY A 122 3.85 1.78 26.97
CA GLY A 122 4.03 0.33 26.95
C GLY A 122 3.11 -0.44 26.00
N THR A 123 2.02 0.18 25.52
CA THR A 123 1.08 -0.41 24.54
C THR A 123 1.35 0.14 23.14
N VAL A 124 1.70 1.43 23.03
CA VAL A 124 2.03 2.08 21.75
C VAL A 124 3.52 2.38 21.70
N THR A 125 4.18 1.88 20.66
CA THR A 125 5.60 2.13 20.36
C THR A 125 5.71 2.78 18.98
N VAL A 126 6.56 3.79 18.83
CA VAL A 126 6.72 4.56 17.58
C VAL A 126 8.15 4.44 17.07
N LYS A 127 8.30 4.20 15.77
CA LYS A 127 9.59 4.17 15.08
C LYS A 127 9.49 4.92 13.76
N SER A 128 10.54 5.63 13.37
CA SER A 128 10.72 6.05 11.98
C SER A 128 11.36 4.90 11.21
N ILE A 129 10.78 4.53 10.07
CA ILE A 129 11.30 3.48 9.18
C ILE A 129 12.07 4.05 7.99
N GLY A 130 12.11 5.36 7.86
CA GLY A 130 12.79 6.08 6.79
C GLY A 130 12.22 7.46 6.60
N LYS A 131 12.70 8.13 5.55
CA LYS A 131 12.21 9.45 5.17
C LYS A 131 11.70 9.43 3.73
N SER A 132 10.70 10.25 3.46
CA SER A 132 10.20 10.53 2.13
C SER A 132 11.18 11.37 1.31
N ALA A 133 10.87 11.58 0.03
CA ALA A 133 11.69 12.37 -0.87
C ALA A 133 11.91 13.82 -0.41
N ASP A 134 10.91 14.44 0.26
CA ASP A 134 10.96 15.80 0.86
C ASP A 134 11.39 15.79 2.33
N GLY A 135 11.87 14.65 2.84
CA GLY A 135 12.49 14.53 4.17
C GLY A 135 11.54 14.29 5.35
N ARG A 136 10.24 14.03 5.10
CA ARG A 136 9.28 13.66 6.16
C ARG A 136 9.53 12.26 6.67
N ASP A 137 9.46 12.07 7.99
CA ASP A 137 9.56 10.73 8.57
C ASP A 137 8.35 9.86 8.18
N ILE A 138 8.62 8.59 7.87
CA ILE A 138 7.61 7.56 7.66
C ILE A 138 7.56 6.74 8.95
N TYR A 139 6.40 6.75 9.61
CA TYR A 139 6.26 6.13 10.93
C TYR A 139 5.68 4.73 10.86
N ASP A 140 6.27 3.82 11.62
CA ASP A 140 5.68 2.55 12.05
C ASP A 140 5.24 2.71 13.50
N VAL A 141 3.92 2.63 13.72
CA VAL A 141 3.30 2.71 15.04
C VAL A 141 2.84 1.32 15.44
N ILE A 142 3.45 0.77 16.49
CA ILE A 142 3.21 -0.60 16.93
C ILE A 142 2.27 -0.58 18.13
N VAL A 143 1.19 -1.35 18.05
CA VAL A 143 0.25 -1.56 19.16
C VAL A 143 0.38 -2.99 19.68
N GLY A 144 0.46 -3.16 20.99
CA GLY A 144 0.65 -4.43 21.65
C GLY A 144 2.11 -4.73 21.98
N ASN A 145 2.45 -6.01 22.13
CA ASN A 145 3.81 -6.43 22.43
C ASN A 145 4.70 -6.38 21.18
N PRO A 146 5.67 -5.45 21.07
CA PRO A 146 6.52 -5.33 19.87
C PRO A 146 7.39 -6.57 19.63
N ASN A 147 7.58 -7.42 20.65
CA ASN A 147 8.34 -8.66 20.57
C ASN A 147 7.46 -9.90 20.37
N ALA A 148 6.16 -9.74 20.10
CA ALA A 148 5.27 -10.86 19.82
C ALA A 148 5.79 -11.67 18.63
N SER A 149 5.64 -12.99 18.70
CA SER A 149 6.08 -13.91 17.64
C SER A 149 5.27 -13.76 16.36
N LYS A 150 4.01 -13.35 16.48
CA LYS A 150 3.12 -13.07 15.36
C LYS A 150 3.00 -11.57 15.16
N LYS A 151 3.04 -11.12 13.89
CA LYS A 151 3.02 -9.70 13.53
C LYS A 151 2.15 -9.48 12.31
N ILE A 152 1.39 -8.40 12.31
CA ILE A 152 0.57 -7.98 11.18
C ILE A 152 0.84 -6.51 10.86
N LEU A 153 1.00 -6.20 9.58
CA LEU A 153 1.23 -4.83 9.11
C LEU A 153 -0.02 -4.31 8.42
N PHE A 154 -0.44 -3.13 8.80
CA PHE A 154 -1.40 -2.29 8.09
C PHE A 154 -0.64 -1.10 7.51
N GLN A 155 -0.72 -0.89 6.21
CA GLN A 155 -0.18 0.30 5.58
C GLN A 155 -1.28 1.01 4.78
N GLY A 156 -1.17 2.34 4.65
CA GLY A 156 -2.11 3.15 3.89
C GLY A 156 -1.46 4.34 3.21
N ALA A 157 -2.24 4.99 2.36
CA ALA A 157 -1.84 6.19 1.63
C ALA A 157 -0.52 6.03 0.85
N ILE A 158 -0.31 4.86 0.23
CA ILE A 158 0.72 4.69 -0.80
C ILE A 158 0.41 5.58 -2.01
N HIS A 159 -0.88 5.68 -2.37
CA HIS A 159 -1.35 6.68 -3.31
C HIS A 159 -1.78 7.95 -2.57
N ALA A 160 -1.24 9.06 -3.01
CA ALA A 160 -1.36 10.35 -2.35
C ALA A 160 -2.80 10.82 -2.12
N ARG A 161 -3.65 10.71 -3.16
CA ARG A 161 -5.05 11.17 -3.15
C ARG A 161 -6.00 10.29 -2.33
N GLU A 162 -5.51 9.17 -1.81
CA GLU A 162 -6.30 8.20 -1.04
C GLU A 162 -6.19 8.44 0.47
N TYR A 163 -5.94 9.68 0.88
CA TYR A 163 -5.66 10.08 2.26
C TYR A 163 -6.81 9.85 3.26
N ILE A 164 -8.01 9.49 2.81
CA ILE A 164 -9.14 9.09 3.68
C ILE A 164 -8.79 7.88 4.56
N VAL A 165 -7.86 7.03 4.11
CA VAL A 165 -7.41 5.86 4.87
C VAL A 165 -6.56 6.23 6.09
N VAL A 166 -5.95 7.44 6.10
CA VAL A 166 -5.08 7.84 7.20
C VAL A 166 -5.85 8.02 8.52
N PRO A 167 -6.91 8.86 8.59
CA PRO A 167 -7.72 8.96 9.79
C PRO A 167 -8.40 7.64 10.17
N LEU A 168 -8.78 6.79 9.20
CA LEU A 168 -9.30 5.46 9.45
C LEU A 168 -8.29 4.61 10.25
N MET A 169 -7.06 4.51 9.75
CA MET A 169 -6.02 3.71 10.40
C MET A 169 -5.60 4.28 11.75
N MET A 170 -5.50 5.59 11.88
CA MET A 170 -5.19 6.26 13.15
C MET A 170 -6.28 5.99 14.20
N GLN A 171 -7.55 6.04 13.81
CA GLN A 171 -8.65 5.73 14.71
C GLN A 171 -8.71 4.24 15.07
N GLN A 172 -8.44 3.34 14.12
CA GLN A 172 -8.31 1.90 14.37
C GLN A 172 -7.19 1.59 15.39
N LEU A 173 -6.04 2.25 15.23
CA LEU A 173 -4.90 2.15 16.14
C LEU A 173 -5.28 2.58 17.56
N GLU A 174 -5.96 3.71 17.73
CA GLU A 174 -6.40 4.18 19.04
C GLU A 174 -7.41 3.23 19.68
N TYR A 175 -8.39 2.70 18.90
CA TYR A 175 -9.35 1.73 19.44
C TYR A 175 -8.67 0.44 19.91
N LEU A 176 -7.65 -0.06 19.22
CA LEU A 176 -6.87 -1.19 19.70
C LEU A 176 -6.15 -0.88 21.01
N ALA A 177 -5.44 0.26 21.08
CA ALA A 177 -4.69 0.67 22.26
C ALA A 177 -5.61 0.93 23.48
N ALA A 178 -6.73 1.60 23.26
CA ALA A 178 -7.74 1.85 24.29
C ALA A 178 -8.42 0.55 24.75
N GLY A 179 -8.68 -0.38 23.83
CA GLY A 179 -9.28 -1.67 24.18
C GLY A 179 -8.38 -2.54 25.04
N PHE A 180 -7.07 -2.45 24.85
CA PHE A 180 -6.12 -3.12 25.74
C PHE A 180 -6.21 -2.59 27.17
N THR A 181 -6.26 -1.26 27.35
CA THR A 181 -6.29 -0.62 28.68
C THR A 181 -7.66 -0.68 29.36
N ASN A 182 -8.76 -0.72 28.57
CA ASN A 182 -10.12 -0.64 29.08
C ASN A 182 -10.83 -2.01 29.07
N ASN A 183 -10.10 -3.12 29.01
CA ASN A 183 -10.64 -4.48 28.96
C ASN A 183 -11.66 -4.68 27.81
N GLY A 184 -11.43 -4.05 26.67
CA GLY A 184 -12.23 -4.27 25.45
C GLY A 184 -12.19 -5.72 25.01
N THR A 185 -13.28 -6.19 24.42
CA THR A 185 -13.40 -7.56 23.90
C THR A 185 -13.65 -7.59 22.41
N TYR A 186 -13.20 -8.67 21.77
CA TYR A 186 -13.51 -9.00 20.39
C TYR A 186 -13.76 -10.52 20.31
N MET A 187 -14.89 -10.95 19.72
CA MET A 187 -15.30 -12.36 19.64
C MET A 187 -15.21 -13.09 21.00
N THR A 188 -15.73 -12.47 22.06
CA THR A 188 -15.68 -12.95 23.45
C THR A 188 -14.27 -13.05 24.07
N GLN A 189 -13.23 -12.69 23.34
CA GLN A 189 -11.85 -12.68 23.84
C GLN A 189 -11.45 -11.25 24.26
N PRO A 190 -10.76 -11.09 25.40
CA PRO A 190 -10.12 -9.82 25.73
C PRO A 190 -9.15 -9.39 24.63
N LEU A 191 -9.19 -8.13 24.22
CA LEU A 191 -8.22 -7.57 23.28
C LEU A 191 -6.78 -7.68 23.81
N SER A 192 -6.60 -7.67 25.12
CA SER A 192 -5.30 -7.92 25.77
C SER A 192 -4.68 -9.27 25.40
N ASN A 193 -5.51 -10.31 25.23
CA ASN A 193 -5.03 -11.63 24.82
C ASN A 193 -4.57 -11.61 23.35
N ILE A 194 -5.29 -10.91 22.47
CA ILE A 194 -4.93 -10.78 21.06
C ILE A 194 -3.64 -9.96 20.92
N LEU A 195 -3.57 -8.80 21.59
CA LEU A 195 -2.40 -7.92 21.58
C LEU A 195 -1.18 -8.54 22.29
N GLY A 196 -1.39 -9.46 23.20
CA GLY A 196 -0.31 -10.23 23.83
C GLY A 196 0.37 -11.22 22.88
N GLN A 197 -0.36 -11.72 21.88
CA GLN A 197 0.11 -12.72 20.92
C GLN A 197 0.52 -12.12 19.57
N VAL A 198 -0.03 -10.98 19.19
CA VAL A 198 0.18 -10.33 17.89
C VAL A 198 0.63 -8.90 18.10
N ALA A 199 1.71 -8.50 17.45
CA ALA A 199 2.09 -7.09 17.31
C ALA A 199 1.40 -6.51 16.07
N PHE A 200 0.71 -5.38 16.25
CA PHE A 200 0.03 -4.67 15.18
C PHE A 200 0.88 -3.48 14.77
N HIS A 201 1.44 -3.53 13.58
CA HIS A 201 2.20 -2.46 12.98
C HIS A 201 1.30 -1.62 12.08
N PHE A 202 1.37 -0.30 12.22
CA PHE A 202 0.64 0.65 11.39
C PHE A 202 1.62 1.62 10.73
N VAL A 203 1.59 1.67 9.40
CA VAL A 203 2.21 2.73 8.60
C VAL A 203 1.08 3.54 7.95
N PRO A 204 0.47 4.52 8.68
CA PRO A 204 -0.78 5.13 8.24
C PRO A 204 -0.62 6.02 7.01
N MET A 205 0.58 6.56 6.77
CA MET A 205 0.86 7.47 5.66
C MET A 205 2.23 7.12 5.07
N LEU A 206 2.24 6.15 4.13
CA LEU A 206 3.48 5.72 3.48
C LEU A 206 4.05 6.79 2.55
N ASN A 207 3.19 7.58 1.91
CA ASN A 207 3.54 8.64 0.96
C ASN A 207 3.19 10.04 1.52
N PRO A 208 3.92 10.51 2.55
CA PRO A 208 3.54 11.74 3.24
C PRO A 208 3.68 13.00 2.37
N ASP A 209 4.63 13.01 1.46
CA ASP A 209 4.82 14.11 0.51
C ASP A 209 3.68 14.17 -0.49
N GLY A 210 3.35 13.02 -1.09
CA GLY A 210 2.24 12.93 -2.04
C GLY A 210 0.91 13.35 -1.41
N VAL A 211 0.61 12.85 -0.18
CA VAL A 211 -0.59 13.28 0.56
C VAL A 211 -0.61 14.79 0.75
N THR A 212 0.52 15.38 1.14
CA THR A 212 0.64 16.83 1.29
C THR A 212 0.38 17.56 -0.04
N ILE A 213 0.90 17.04 -1.15
CA ILE A 213 0.62 17.59 -2.50
C ILE A 213 -0.88 17.53 -2.81
N SER A 214 -1.51 16.38 -2.61
CA SER A 214 -2.94 16.21 -2.91
C SER A 214 -3.85 17.11 -2.06
N GLN A 215 -3.44 17.42 -0.83
CA GLN A 215 -4.20 18.26 0.10
C GLN A 215 -3.94 19.76 -0.06
N MET A 216 -2.69 20.16 -0.34
CA MET A 216 -2.19 21.55 -0.22
C MET A 216 -1.54 22.07 -1.52
N GLY A 217 -1.39 21.22 -2.54
CA GLY A 217 -0.62 21.56 -3.73
C GLY A 217 0.89 21.59 -3.46
N GLU A 218 1.64 22.21 -4.38
CA GLU A 218 3.10 22.31 -4.31
C GLU A 218 3.62 23.14 -3.11
N ASN A 219 2.81 24.02 -2.59
CA ASN A 219 3.17 24.85 -1.42
C ASN A 219 3.45 24.03 -0.15
N GLY A 220 2.99 22.80 -0.10
CA GLY A 220 3.26 21.87 0.99
C GLY A 220 4.65 21.21 0.90
N ILE A 221 5.39 21.38 -0.20
CA ILE A 221 6.71 20.76 -0.45
C ILE A 221 7.82 21.77 -0.23
N GLN A 222 8.85 21.36 0.52
CA GLN A 222 9.97 22.25 0.89
C GLN A 222 11.00 22.37 -0.22
N SER A 223 11.31 21.25 -0.89
CA SER A 223 12.32 21.22 -1.97
C SER A 223 11.83 21.93 -3.23
N GLU A 224 12.59 22.93 -3.68
CA GLU A 224 12.34 23.62 -4.94
C GLU A 224 12.46 22.67 -6.15
N GLU A 225 13.43 21.76 -6.12
CA GLU A 225 13.62 20.76 -7.17
C GLU A 225 12.39 19.86 -7.35
N LEU A 226 11.78 19.42 -6.23
CA LEU A 226 10.56 18.63 -6.27
C LEU A 226 9.37 19.44 -6.78
N ARG A 227 9.24 20.72 -6.42
CA ARG A 227 8.20 21.61 -7.00
C ARG A 227 8.35 21.76 -8.51
N GLN A 228 9.58 21.97 -8.99
CA GLN A 228 9.87 22.03 -10.42
C GLN A 228 9.55 20.70 -11.13
N THR A 229 9.82 19.57 -10.49
CA THR A 229 9.43 18.24 -11.00
C THR A 229 7.92 18.13 -11.19
N MET A 230 7.12 18.60 -10.24
CA MET A 230 5.66 18.57 -10.34
C MET A 230 5.13 19.48 -11.45
N GLN A 231 5.70 20.68 -11.60
CA GLN A 231 5.35 21.62 -12.68
C GLN A 231 5.70 21.02 -14.05
N ALA A 232 6.88 20.42 -14.17
CA ALA A 232 7.31 19.73 -15.39
C ALA A 232 6.41 18.54 -15.73
N ALA A 233 6.02 17.75 -14.73
CA ALA A 233 5.09 16.63 -14.88
C ALA A 233 3.72 17.08 -15.43
N TYR A 234 3.15 18.16 -14.86
CA TYR A 234 1.93 18.74 -15.37
C TYR A 234 2.06 19.21 -16.82
N ALA A 235 3.14 19.94 -17.12
CA ALA A 235 3.39 20.46 -18.47
C ALA A 235 3.50 19.32 -19.50
N ALA A 236 4.21 18.25 -19.17
CA ALA A 236 4.39 17.08 -20.03
C ALA A 236 3.06 16.30 -20.22
N ASP A 237 2.31 16.08 -19.15
CA ASP A 237 1.02 15.40 -19.22
C ASP A 237 -0.02 16.23 -20.01
N LYS A 238 0.03 17.54 -19.90
CA LYS A 238 -0.82 18.45 -20.70
C LYS A 238 -0.45 18.44 -22.17
N ALA A 239 0.85 18.49 -22.48
CA ALA A 239 1.34 18.45 -23.85
C ALA A 239 1.03 17.13 -24.56
N SER A 240 1.01 16.01 -23.83
CA SER A 240 0.65 14.69 -24.34
C SER A 240 -0.85 14.36 -24.25
N SER A 241 -1.68 15.33 -23.89
CA SER A 241 -3.13 15.18 -23.72
C SER A 241 -3.55 14.14 -22.65
N ARG A 242 -2.66 13.80 -21.72
CA ARG A 242 -2.97 12.92 -20.58
C ARG A 242 -3.82 13.63 -19.53
N THR A 243 -3.77 14.95 -19.49
CA THR A 243 -4.61 15.75 -18.61
C THR A 243 -5.16 16.99 -19.32
N THR A 244 -6.42 17.34 -19.00
CA THR A 244 -7.08 18.55 -19.46
C THR A 244 -7.47 19.49 -18.33
N VAL A 245 -7.28 19.05 -17.07
CA VAL A 245 -7.70 19.81 -15.90
C VAL A 245 -6.71 20.97 -15.59
N SER A 246 -7.12 21.87 -14.71
CA SER A 246 -6.24 22.92 -14.18
C SER A 246 -5.08 22.33 -13.37
N TYR A 247 -4.02 23.12 -13.15
CA TYR A 247 -2.89 22.69 -12.32
C TYR A 247 -3.31 22.36 -10.89
N GLU A 248 -4.20 23.15 -10.30
CA GLU A 248 -4.74 22.91 -8.97
C GLU A 248 -5.48 21.57 -8.89
N GLU A 249 -6.36 21.29 -9.85
CA GLU A 249 -7.09 20.03 -9.92
C GLU A 249 -6.16 18.84 -10.21
N TYR A 250 -5.11 19.04 -11.00
CA TYR A 250 -4.09 18.03 -11.24
C TYR A 250 -3.34 17.68 -9.93
N MET A 251 -2.97 18.69 -9.12
CA MET A 251 -2.37 18.46 -7.81
C MET A 251 -3.36 17.77 -6.86
N ARG A 252 -4.62 18.18 -6.83
CA ARG A 252 -5.65 17.53 -6.01
C ARG A 252 -5.80 16.02 -6.34
N ARG A 253 -5.62 15.63 -7.61
CA ARG A 253 -5.68 14.24 -8.08
C ARG A 253 -4.33 13.53 -8.03
N TRP A 254 -3.30 14.16 -7.48
CA TRP A 254 -1.96 13.59 -7.41
C TRP A 254 -1.96 12.24 -6.70
N LYS A 255 -1.47 11.19 -7.37
CA LYS A 255 -1.40 9.81 -6.89
C LYS A 255 0.02 9.40 -6.49
N ALA A 256 1.01 9.95 -7.19
CA ALA A 256 2.42 9.66 -7.09
C ALA A 256 3.07 10.18 -5.79
N ASN A 257 4.36 9.87 -5.56
CA ASN A 257 5.17 10.57 -4.58
C ASN A 257 5.63 11.95 -5.10
N ALA A 258 6.44 12.68 -4.33
CA ALA A 258 6.90 14.02 -4.74
C ALA A 258 7.83 14.01 -5.97
N ARG A 259 8.39 12.87 -6.33
CA ARG A 259 9.18 12.69 -7.55
C ARG A 259 8.35 12.31 -8.77
N GLY A 260 7.03 12.27 -8.64
CA GLY A 260 6.11 11.87 -9.70
C GLY A 260 6.15 10.38 -10.05
N VAL A 261 6.54 9.52 -9.09
CA VAL A 261 6.56 8.07 -9.24
C VAL A 261 5.33 7.48 -8.56
N ASP A 262 4.56 6.67 -9.28
CA ASP A 262 3.47 5.88 -8.74
C ASP A 262 4.06 4.73 -7.91
N LEU A 263 4.06 4.89 -6.59
CA LEU A 263 4.71 3.95 -5.68
C LEU A 263 4.16 2.52 -5.80
N ASN A 264 2.89 2.36 -6.16
CA ASN A 264 2.31 1.04 -6.34
C ASN A 264 2.70 0.36 -7.66
N TYR A 265 3.57 0.98 -8.45
CA TYR A 265 4.31 0.39 -9.57
C TYR A 265 5.82 0.30 -9.32
N ASN A 266 6.28 0.63 -8.12
CA ASN A 266 7.71 0.75 -7.82
C ASN A 266 8.28 -0.48 -7.07
N PHE A 267 7.59 -1.62 -7.04
CA PHE A 267 8.07 -2.86 -6.41
C PHE A 267 8.57 -3.88 -7.42
N ALA A 268 9.48 -4.76 -6.99
CA ALA A 268 10.06 -5.83 -7.80
C ALA A 268 9.08 -7.03 -7.96
N ALA A 269 7.89 -6.77 -8.48
CA ALA A 269 6.83 -7.75 -8.76
C ALA A 269 6.53 -7.75 -10.25
N ASN A 270 7.32 -8.50 -11.02
CA ASN A 270 7.26 -8.45 -12.49
C ASN A 270 7.37 -7.03 -13.05
N TRP A 271 8.25 -6.21 -12.46
CA TRP A 271 8.37 -4.78 -12.76
C TRP A 271 8.63 -4.48 -14.25
N GLU A 272 9.44 -5.33 -14.89
CA GLU A 272 9.71 -5.22 -16.35
C GLU A 272 8.43 -5.45 -17.18
N GLY A 273 7.53 -6.31 -16.71
CA GLY A 273 6.26 -6.63 -17.34
C GLY A 273 5.15 -5.59 -17.12
N ILE A 274 5.41 -4.55 -16.31
CA ILE A 274 4.44 -3.46 -16.15
C ILE A 274 4.37 -2.68 -17.46
N ASN A 275 3.26 -2.84 -18.17
CA ASN A 275 3.04 -2.18 -19.45
C ASN A 275 2.54 -0.73 -19.23
N VAL A 276 3.44 0.15 -18.82
CA VAL A 276 3.19 1.60 -18.78
C VAL A 276 4.08 2.27 -19.82
N SER A 277 3.47 3.00 -20.73
CA SER A 277 4.19 3.75 -21.78
C SER A 277 4.83 5.04 -21.26
N LEU A 278 4.59 5.40 -20.01
CA LEU A 278 5.04 6.64 -19.42
C LEU A 278 6.51 6.53 -19.00
N THR A 279 7.35 7.41 -19.54
CA THR A 279 8.81 7.44 -19.34
C THR A 279 9.31 8.64 -18.55
N HIS A 280 8.39 9.45 -18.03
CA HIS A 280 8.71 10.67 -17.27
C HIS A 280 7.83 10.77 -16.00
N PRO A 281 8.27 11.55 -14.99
CA PRO A 281 7.46 11.83 -13.82
C PRO A 281 6.06 12.34 -14.17
N SER A 282 5.05 11.85 -13.44
CA SER A 282 3.64 12.21 -13.66
C SER A 282 2.87 12.10 -12.34
N ALA A 283 1.68 12.69 -12.30
CA ALA A 283 0.77 12.51 -11.17
C ALA A 283 0.32 11.07 -10.97
N ASN A 284 0.38 10.24 -12.02
CA ASN A 284 -0.13 8.87 -12.00
C ASN A 284 0.57 8.00 -13.06
N GLY A 285 0.91 6.76 -12.70
CA GLY A 285 1.29 5.72 -13.65
C GLY A 285 2.76 5.69 -14.05
N TYR A 286 3.62 6.57 -13.58
CA TYR A 286 5.06 6.46 -13.81
C TYR A 286 5.69 5.51 -12.78
N LYS A 287 6.31 4.43 -13.25
CA LYS A 287 6.85 3.36 -12.40
C LYS A 287 8.25 3.61 -11.82
N GLY A 288 8.85 4.78 -12.12
CA GLY A 288 10.23 5.09 -11.76
C GLY A 288 11.26 4.54 -12.74
N THR A 289 12.53 4.67 -12.39
CA THR A 289 13.67 4.24 -13.24
C THR A 289 14.03 2.77 -13.03
N ASN A 290 13.74 2.23 -11.86
CA ASN A 290 13.97 0.84 -11.45
C ASN A 290 13.07 0.47 -10.27
N PRO A 291 12.88 -0.82 -9.98
CA PRO A 291 12.15 -1.23 -8.79
C PRO A 291 12.86 -0.67 -7.53
N LEU A 292 12.06 -0.25 -6.57
CA LEU A 292 12.54 0.37 -5.32
C LEU A 292 13.46 1.58 -5.55
N SER A 293 13.22 2.36 -6.61
CA SER A 293 13.93 3.63 -6.82
C SER A 293 13.59 4.67 -5.75
N GLU A 294 12.39 4.59 -5.17
CA GLU A 294 11.85 5.60 -4.28
C GLU A 294 12.12 5.31 -2.80
N PRO A 295 12.46 6.33 -2.01
CA PRO A 295 12.78 6.13 -0.58
C PRO A 295 11.60 5.57 0.21
N GLU A 296 10.36 5.91 -0.14
CA GLU A 296 9.15 5.38 0.49
C GLU A 296 8.99 3.88 0.21
N SER A 297 9.24 3.46 -1.03
CA SER A 297 9.20 2.04 -1.42
C SER A 297 10.29 1.24 -0.72
N GLN A 298 11.50 1.82 -0.59
CA GLN A 298 12.61 1.20 0.14
C GLN A 298 12.30 1.06 1.63
N ALA A 299 11.73 2.11 2.24
CA ALA A 299 11.41 2.12 3.67
C ALA A 299 10.44 0.98 4.04
N ILE A 300 9.34 0.85 3.28
CA ILE A 300 8.35 -0.21 3.58
C ILE A 300 8.88 -1.60 3.22
N ALA A 301 9.65 -1.76 2.14
CA ALA A 301 10.24 -3.03 1.76
C ALA A 301 11.26 -3.51 2.82
N ASN A 302 12.11 -2.61 3.34
CA ASN A 302 13.06 -2.91 4.41
C ASN A 302 12.35 -3.29 5.72
N LEU A 303 11.28 -2.58 6.09
CA LEU A 303 10.47 -2.94 7.25
C LEU A 303 9.90 -4.36 7.10
N ILE A 304 9.32 -4.66 5.94
CA ILE A 304 8.69 -5.97 5.68
C ILE A 304 9.72 -7.09 5.72
N GLN A 305 10.85 -6.93 5.04
CA GLN A 305 11.92 -7.94 5.01
C GLN A 305 12.60 -8.13 6.38
N GLY A 306 12.74 -7.05 7.15
CA GLY A 306 13.42 -7.08 8.45
C GLY A 306 12.57 -7.57 9.63
N THR A 307 11.23 -7.62 9.48
CA THR A 307 10.31 -7.85 10.61
C THR A 307 9.71 -9.26 10.65
N GLY A 308 9.47 -9.90 9.50
CA GLY A 308 8.86 -11.22 9.41
C GLY A 308 7.35 -11.19 9.75
N PHE A 309 6.57 -10.47 8.96
CA PHE A 309 5.13 -10.36 9.12
C PHE A 309 4.39 -11.65 8.73
N ASN A 310 3.34 -12.00 9.46
CA ASN A 310 2.42 -13.08 9.15
C ASN A 310 1.38 -12.66 8.11
N ALA A 311 1.05 -11.38 8.04
CA ALA A 311 0.14 -10.81 7.04
C ALA A 311 0.43 -9.31 6.83
N VAL A 312 0.16 -8.81 5.62
CA VAL A 312 0.24 -7.38 5.29
C VAL A 312 -1.05 -6.93 4.62
N ILE A 313 -1.64 -5.86 5.15
CA ILE A 313 -2.91 -5.29 4.74
C ILE A 313 -2.66 -3.90 4.15
N ASN A 314 -3.06 -3.72 2.90
CA ASN A 314 -2.88 -2.46 2.18
C ASN A 314 -4.23 -1.75 2.10
N TYR A 315 -4.37 -0.60 2.77
CA TYR A 315 -5.54 0.25 2.63
C TYR A 315 -5.39 1.21 1.46
N HIS A 316 -6.37 1.19 0.59
CA HIS A 316 -6.53 2.02 -0.59
C HIS A 316 -7.93 2.66 -0.63
N ALA A 317 -8.17 3.48 -1.62
CA ALA A 317 -9.47 4.00 -2.03
C ALA A 317 -9.47 4.21 -3.55
N MET A 318 -10.53 3.72 -4.24
CA MET A 318 -11.90 3.47 -3.79
C MET A 318 -12.50 2.21 -4.44
N GLY A 319 -13.61 1.71 -3.90
CA GLY A 319 -14.36 0.63 -4.58
C GLY A 319 -15.19 -0.25 -3.64
N ASN A 320 -14.99 -0.21 -2.31
CA ASN A 320 -15.54 -1.18 -1.36
C ASN A 320 -15.28 -2.63 -1.80
N VAL A 321 -14.03 -2.91 -2.15
CA VAL A 321 -13.58 -4.19 -2.69
C VAL A 321 -12.30 -4.66 -1.99
N ILE A 322 -12.09 -5.97 -1.96
CA ILE A 322 -10.90 -6.60 -1.40
C ILE A 322 -10.21 -7.39 -2.51
N TYR A 323 -9.01 -6.95 -2.89
CA TYR A 323 -8.16 -7.69 -3.82
C TYR A 323 -7.22 -8.61 -3.05
N TRP A 324 -7.23 -9.91 -3.38
CA TRP A 324 -6.47 -10.92 -2.64
C TRP A 324 -5.45 -11.68 -3.49
N ASP A 325 -5.59 -11.68 -4.81
CA ASP A 325 -4.82 -12.54 -5.71
C ASP A 325 -3.81 -11.76 -6.55
N THR A 326 -2.85 -12.46 -7.12
CA THR A 326 -1.91 -12.01 -8.13
C THR A 326 -1.45 -13.19 -8.98
N GLN A 327 -0.72 -12.92 -10.08
CA GLN A 327 -0.06 -13.97 -10.86
C GLN A 327 1.02 -14.64 -10.00
N ASN A 328 1.17 -15.97 -10.13
CA ASN A 328 2.17 -16.76 -9.39
C ASN A 328 2.10 -16.56 -7.86
N ASN A 329 0.91 -16.48 -7.31
CA ASN A 329 0.67 -16.26 -5.90
C ASN A 329 1.06 -17.49 -5.07
N GLN A 330 2.18 -17.40 -4.34
CA GLN A 330 2.65 -18.47 -3.44
C GLN A 330 1.85 -18.52 -2.13
N LYS A 331 1.01 -17.51 -1.85
CA LYS A 331 0.22 -17.32 -0.64
C LYS A 331 -1.28 -17.18 -0.93
N ALA A 332 -1.76 -17.83 -1.99
CA ALA A 332 -3.13 -17.69 -2.47
C ALA A 332 -4.17 -18.10 -1.41
N ALA A 333 -3.96 -19.24 -0.75
CA ALA A 333 -4.90 -19.76 0.23
C ALA A 333 -5.00 -18.84 1.46
N GLU A 334 -3.85 -18.45 2.00
CA GLU A 334 -3.77 -17.55 3.17
C GLU A 334 -4.31 -16.16 2.84
N SER A 335 -3.95 -15.60 1.67
CA SER A 335 -4.46 -14.29 1.24
C SER A 335 -5.98 -14.30 1.04
N LYS A 336 -6.52 -15.37 0.45
CA LYS A 336 -7.98 -15.52 0.30
C LYS A 336 -8.68 -15.67 1.63
N ALA A 337 -8.09 -16.39 2.59
CA ALA A 337 -8.64 -16.53 3.93
C ALA A 337 -8.70 -15.18 4.68
N LEU A 338 -7.64 -14.35 4.59
CA LEU A 338 -7.64 -12.98 5.10
C LEU A 338 -8.75 -12.13 4.45
N ALA A 339 -8.89 -12.20 3.13
CA ALA A 339 -9.92 -11.47 2.40
C ALA A 339 -11.34 -11.89 2.81
N ASN A 340 -11.58 -13.20 2.99
CA ASN A 340 -12.86 -13.72 3.43
C ASN A 340 -13.19 -13.29 4.86
N ALA A 341 -12.21 -13.23 5.77
CA ALA A 341 -12.40 -12.74 7.13
C ALA A 341 -12.83 -11.26 7.14
N VAL A 342 -12.23 -10.43 6.30
CA VAL A 342 -12.61 -9.02 6.14
C VAL A 342 -13.98 -8.89 5.47
N HIS A 343 -14.26 -9.69 4.43
CA HIS A 343 -15.57 -9.73 3.77
C HIS A 343 -16.70 -10.05 4.74
N ALA A 344 -16.51 -11.05 5.59
CA ALA A 344 -17.50 -11.43 6.59
C ALA A 344 -17.82 -10.29 7.57
N LEU A 345 -16.86 -9.38 7.81
CA LEU A 345 -17.04 -8.22 8.67
C LEU A 345 -17.73 -7.05 7.97
N ASN A 346 -17.28 -6.70 6.74
CA ASN A 346 -17.63 -5.42 6.10
C ASN A 346 -18.50 -5.56 4.85
N GLY A 347 -18.68 -6.77 4.32
CA GLY A 347 -19.48 -7.05 3.13
C GLY A 347 -18.85 -6.58 1.80
N TYR A 348 -17.57 -6.18 1.80
CA TYR A 348 -16.87 -5.77 0.57
C TYR A 348 -16.69 -6.95 -0.37
N SER A 349 -16.82 -6.71 -1.67
CA SER A 349 -16.62 -7.75 -2.69
C SER A 349 -15.19 -8.29 -2.67
N VAL A 350 -15.03 -9.62 -2.72
CA VAL A 350 -13.71 -10.27 -2.79
C VAL A 350 -13.40 -10.58 -4.24
N LEU A 351 -12.38 -9.94 -4.79
CA LEU A 351 -12.00 -10.05 -6.20
C LEU A 351 -10.55 -10.51 -6.36
N GLY A 352 -10.32 -11.36 -7.36
CA GLY A 352 -8.97 -11.64 -7.84
C GLY A 352 -8.42 -10.41 -8.57
N SER A 353 -7.15 -10.09 -8.36
CA SER A 353 -6.46 -9.02 -9.09
C SER A 353 -5.70 -9.62 -10.26
N LYS A 354 -5.70 -8.92 -11.39
CA LYS A 354 -4.81 -9.21 -12.53
C LYS A 354 -3.68 -8.18 -12.63
N GLY A 355 -3.59 -7.26 -11.66
CA GLY A 355 -2.55 -6.23 -11.59
C GLY A 355 -1.17 -6.83 -11.43
N VAL A 356 -0.17 -6.06 -11.78
CA VAL A 356 1.25 -6.38 -11.64
C VAL A 356 1.99 -5.17 -11.07
N GLY A 357 3.01 -5.43 -10.26
CA GLY A 357 3.95 -4.41 -9.81
C GLY A 357 3.60 -3.70 -8.51
N GLY A 358 2.44 -3.97 -7.91
CA GLY A 358 2.03 -3.38 -6.64
C GLY A 358 2.69 -4.02 -5.41
N LEU A 359 2.57 -3.33 -4.28
CA LEU A 359 3.07 -3.84 -2.99
C LEU A 359 2.46 -5.21 -2.68
N LYS A 360 1.14 -5.39 -2.83
CA LYS A 360 0.47 -6.67 -2.63
C LYS A 360 1.05 -7.78 -3.52
N ASP A 361 1.33 -7.47 -4.77
CA ASP A 361 1.88 -8.43 -5.72
C ASP A 361 3.31 -8.86 -5.33
N TRP A 362 4.13 -7.89 -4.93
CA TRP A 362 5.48 -8.14 -4.41
C TRP A 362 5.48 -9.01 -3.16
N LEU A 363 4.57 -8.75 -2.20
CA LEU A 363 4.40 -9.57 -1.00
C LEU A 363 4.19 -11.04 -1.35
N GLN A 364 3.28 -11.32 -2.28
CA GLN A 364 2.84 -12.67 -2.62
C GLN A 364 3.78 -13.38 -3.59
N GLN A 365 4.45 -12.65 -4.48
CA GLN A 365 5.34 -13.23 -5.50
C GLN A 365 6.79 -13.36 -5.01
N ALA A 366 7.30 -12.38 -4.27
CA ALA A 366 8.72 -12.26 -3.95
C ALA A 366 9.00 -12.38 -2.44
N ALA A 367 8.21 -11.74 -1.58
CA ALA A 367 8.44 -11.79 -0.14
C ALA A 367 7.87 -13.04 0.54
N GLY A 368 6.98 -13.79 -0.12
CA GLY A 368 6.35 -15.00 0.42
C GLY A 368 5.43 -14.73 1.61
N ILE A 369 4.81 -13.55 1.66
CA ILE A 369 3.94 -13.11 2.76
C ILE A 369 2.50 -12.96 2.23
N PRO A 370 1.48 -13.50 2.92
CA PRO A 370 0.10 -13.29 2.53
C PRO A 370 -0.28 -11.83 2.69
N GLY A 371 -0.99 -11.28 1.69
CA GLY A 371 -1.40 -9.89 1.70
C GLY A 371 -2.69 -9.65 0.95
N ILE A 372 -3.42 -8.61 1.34
CA ILE A 372 -4.64 -8.15 0.67
C ILE A 372 -4.61 -6.63 0.50
N THR A 373 -5.38 -6.15 -0.47
CA THR A 373 -5.69 -4.73 -0.62
C THR A 373 -7.17 -4.52 -0.31
N ILE A 374 -7.47 -3.57 0.57
CA ILE A 374 -8.83 -3.16 0.93
C ILE A 374 -9.06 -1.75 0.36
N GLU A 375 -9.95 -1.64 -0.62
CA GLU A 375 -10.37 -0.37 -1.22
C GLU A 375 -11.60 0.16 -0.49
N VAL A 376 -11.46 1.26 0.24
CA VAL A 376 -12.57 1.87 0.99
C VAL A 376 -13.22 3.02 0.22
N GLY A 377 -14.50 3.29 0.48
CA GLY A 377 -15.24 4.37 -0.18
C GLY A 377 -15.77 4.01 -1.57
N ARG A 378 -16.65 4.84 -2.13
CA ARG A 378 -17.38 4.50 -3.36
C ARG A 378 -17.44 5.59 -4.42
N SER A 379 -17.24 6.86 -4.06
CA SER A 379 -17.55 7.97 -4.96
C SER A 379 -16.41 8.24 -5.95
N THR A 380 -15.58 9.16 -5.62
CA THR A 380 -14.44 9.61 -6.42
C THR A 380 -13.17 9.60 -5.59
N CYS A 381 -12.02 9.67 -6.20
CA CYS A 381 -10.77 9.80 -5.48
C CYS A 381 -10.12 11.18 -5.80
N PRO A 382 -9.84 12.01 -4.79
CA PRO A 382 -10.00 11.80 -3.35
C PRO A 382 -11.45 11.54 -2.94
N VAL A 383 -11.63 10.59 -2.00
CA VAL A 383 -12.95 10.23 -1.46
C VAL A 383 -13.48 11.37 -0.57
N SER A 384 -14.75 11.70 -0.74
CA SER A 384 -15.39 12.72 0.10
C SER A 384 -15.40 12.30 1.55
N PHE A 385 -15.06 13.24 2.46
CA PHE A 385 -15.11 12.98 3.90
C PHE A 385 -16.53 12.67 4.41
N SER A 386 -17.55 13.04 3.66
CA SER A 386 -18.94 12.64 3.96
C SER A 386 -19.17 11.12 3.97
N GLU A 387 -18.30 10.34 3.30
CA GLU A 387 -18.33 8.88 3.35
C GLU A 387 -17.65 8.29 4.60
N TYR A 388 -16.88 9.08 5.33
CA TYR A 388 -16.07 8.59 6.44
C TYR A 388 -16.87 7.82 7.52
N PRO A 389 -18.06 8.26 7.96
CA PRO A 389 -18.85 7.49 8.93
C PRO A 389 -19.21 6.07 8.46
N ALA A 390 -19.49 5.90 7.18
CA ALA A 390 -19.76 4.58 6.58
C ALA A 390 -18.48 3.75 6.50
N ILE A 391 -17.38 4.35 6.03
CA ILE A 391 -16.06 3.72 5.96
C ILE A 391 -15.61 3.24 7.35
N TRP A 392 -15.73 4.10 8.37
CA TRP A 392 -15.44 3.74 9.75
C TRP A 392 -16.27 2.55 10.23
N ASN A 393 -17.60 2.63 10.10
CA ASN A 393 -18.48 1.56 10.56
C ASN A 393 -18.19 0.21 9.93
N GLN A 394 -17.79 0.19 8.66
CA GLN A 394 -17.45 -1.02 7.92
C GLN A 394 -16.08 -1.58 8.28
N ASN A 395 -15.12 -0.73 8.68
CA ASN A 395 -13.72 -1.14 8.82
C ASN A 395 -13.16 -1.07 10.25
N LYS A 396 -13.88 -0.48 11.21
CA LYS A 396 -13.39 -0.23 12.57
C LYS A 396 -12.81 -1.45 13.27
N ALA A 397 -13.37 -2.64 13.06
CA ALA A 397 -12.93 -3.88 13.69
C ALA A 397 -11.98 -4.73 12.81
N VAL A 398 -11.61 -4.30 11.61
CA VAL A 398 -10.72 -5.06 10.71
C VAL A 398 -9.41 -5.45 11.39
N PRO A 399 -8.71 -4.57 12.14
CA PRO A 399 -7.47 -4.98 12.80
C PRO A 399 -7.68 -6.07 13.84
N ALA A 400 -8.73 -5.99 14.68
CA ALA A 400 -9.02 -7.02 15.66
C ALA A 400 -9.41 -8.34 14.99
N THR A 401 -10.21 -8.30 13.92
CA THR A 401 -10.60 -9.48 13.13
C THR A 401 -9.36 -10.22 12.61
N LEU A 402 -8.46 -9.51 11.98
CA LEU A 402 -7.26 -10.11 11.39
C LEU A 402 -6.23 -10.48 12.44
N GLY A 403 -6.13 -9.72 13.53
CA GLY A 403 -5.31 -10.08 14.68
C GLY A 403 -5.78 -11.38 15.34
N TYR A 404 -7.08 -11.53 15.54
CA TYR A 404 -7.67 -12.78 16.04
C TYR A 404 -7.39 -13.94 15.08
N TYR A 405 -7.58 -13.73 13.77
CA TYR A 405 -7.27 -14.74 12.76
C TYR A 405 -5.81 -15.17 12.83
N VAL A 406 -4.86 -14.21 12.83
CA VAL A 406 -3.43 -14.51 12.93
C VAL A 406 -3.06 -15.17 14.26
N ALA A 407 -3.70 -14.78 15.37
CA ALA A 407 -3.46 -15.40 16.67
C ALA A 407 -3.83 -16.88 16.71
N THR A 408 -4.88 -17.26 15.98
CA THR A 408 -5.48 -18.63 16.06
C THR A 408 -5.03 -19.57 14.93
N HIS A 409 -4.36 -19.07 13.90
CA HIS A 409 -3.81 -19.84 12.77
C HIS A 409 -2.31 -19.61 12.61
#